data_7a8f2d01ddf363f0b0ff5cf9a01e35e2
#
_entry.id   7a8f2d01ddf363f0b0ff5cf9a01e35e2
#
_cell.length_a   1.000
_cell.length_b   1.000
_cell.length_c   1.000
_cell.angle_alpha   90.00
_cell.angle_beta   90.00
_cell.angle_gamma   90.00
#
_symmetry.space_group_name_H-M   'P 1'
#
loop_
_entity.id
_entity.type
_entity.pdbx_description
1 polymer ?
#
loop_
_entity_poly.entity_id
_entity_poly.type
_entity_poly.pdbx_seq_one_letter_code
_entity_poly.pdbx_strand_id
1 'polypeptide(L)'
;MQSENEIFALVDVNNCYVSCERVFNPALNDRPTIVLSNNDGCAVARSQEAKDLGIKMGVPVFQIKELIKQHNIQVLSSNFSLYGEMSKRFMELLGDYVAPGDQEVYSIDECFLKLTAYEHLFDLTVYAQDMRAKAWRWLGLPCCIGIGRSKTEAKIANHLAKKNKFFNGVCNLAHMDPCSTETLLAQVDVSEVWGVGRQNCKKLNTMGVQSVLDLINANPKEIKKQFSIVMEKTVLELQGLSCIDLSDDTVAKKQIISSRSYGNPVYEMDDIKASVRLYVARAVKRMREDGSICKMIGVYIQTSRFDKTERYSPYIVVQMHEHTDDLLLITKAAMKGIDQIFKKGFKYKKAGIVLLEITDQSKFVPDLFTDYSHKQERERLSDAIEAISERFGKNLVTLGIANNQEASWHMN
;
A
#
# COMPACT_ATOMS: atom_id res chain seq x y z
N MET A 1 6.44 -25.52 -22.11
CA MET A 1 6.51 -26.36 -20.90
C MET A 1 5.23 -26.10 -20.14
N GLN A 2 4.37 -27.12 -19.97
CA GLN A 2 3.22 -27.03 -19.09
C GLN A 2 3.77 -26.88 -17.67
N SER A 3 3.41 -25.80 -16.96
CA SER A 3 3.78 -25.60 -15.58
C SER A 3 3.21 -26.79 -14.78
N GLU A 4 4.05 -27.45 -14.00
CA GLU A 4 3.62 -28.32 -12.92
C GLU A 4 2.52 -27.61 -12.14
N ASN A 5 1.56 -28.35 -11.60
CA ASN A 5 0.47 -27.79 -10.79
C ASN A 5 1.07 -27.00 -9.61
N GLU A 6 1.21 -25.70 -9.77
CA GLU A 6 1.72 -24.84 -8.70
C GLU A 6 0.68 -24.69 -7.60
N ILE A 7 1.12 -24.58 -6.37
CA ILE A 7 0.26 -24.33 -5.21
C ILE A 7 0.80 -23.13 -4.44
N PHE A 8 -0.09 -22.16 -4.20
CA PHE A 8 0.19 -20.97 -3.42
C PHE A 8 -0.74 -20.87 -2.21
N ALA A 9 -0.22 -20.40 -1.11
CA ALA A 9 -1.02 -19.92 0.01
C ALA A 9 -0.92 -18.42 0.12
N LEU A 10 -2.04 -17.74 0.36
CA LEU A 10 -2.07 -16.37 0.85
C LEU A 10 -2.36 -16.40 2.34
N VAL A 11 -1.47 -15.85 3.13
CA VAL A 11 -1.63 -15.63 4.57
C VAL A 11 -1.90 -14.15 4.79
N ASP A 12 -2.99 -13.80 5.50
CA ASP A 12 -3.45 -12.42 5.67
C ASP A 12 -3.87 -12.18 7.13
N VAL A 13 -3.30 -11.17 7.77
CA VAL A 13 -3.61 -10.79 9.15
C VAL A 13 -4.99 -10.13 9.21
N ASN A 14 -5.91 -10.71 9.97
CA ASN A 14 -7.26 -10.18 10.11
C ASN A 14 -7.25 -8.82 10.82
N ASN A 15 -7.83 -7.77 10.19
CA ASN A 15 -7.93 -6.43 10.76
C ASN A 15 -6.58 -5.89 11.27
N CYS A 16 -5.50 -6.09 10.56
CA CYS A 16 -4.10 -6.01 10.94
C CYS A 16 -3.81 -4.90 11.98
N TYR A 17 -4.04 -3.62 11.67
CA TYR A 17 -3.69 -2.53 12.60
C TYR A 17 -4.45 -2.61 13.93
N VAL A 18 -5.75 -2.93 13.89
CA VAL A 18 -6.53 -3.12 15.11
C VAL A 18 -6.02 -4.33 15.89
N SER A 19 -5.67 -5.41 15.21
CA SER A 19 -5.10 -6.60 15.85
C SER A 19 -3.76 -6.31 16.51
N CYS A 20 -2.89 -5.52 15.88
CA CYS A 20 -1.64 -5.06 16.49
C CYS A 20 -1.90 -4.23 17.76
N GLU A 21 -2.87 -3.30 17.74
CA GLU A 21 -3.25 -2.52 18.93
C GLU A 21 -3.79 -3.41 20.06
N ARG A 22 -4.61 -4.41 19.72
CA ARG A 22 -5.19 -5.37 20.69
C ARG A 22 -4.14 -6.21 21.41
N VAL A 23 -3.02 -6.54 20.74
CA VAL A 23 -1.89 -7.25 21.40
C VAL A 23 -1.35 -6.48 22.59
N PHE A 24 -1.25 -5.15 22.49
CA PHE A 24 -0.68 -4.30 23.54
C PHE A 24 -1.75 -3.66 24.45
N ASN A 25 -3.00 -3.66 24.01
CA ASN A 25 -4.13 -3.14 24.79
C ASN A 25 -5.32 -4.10 24.70
N PRO A 26 -5.35 -5.17 25.53
CA PRO A 26 -6.46 -6.13 25.55
C PRO A 26 -7.84 -5.54 25.87
N ALA A 27 -7.90 -4.33 26.45
CA ALA A 27 -9.18 -3.64 26.71
C ALA A 27 -9.93 -3.26 25.42
N LEU A 28 -9.27 -3.34 24.26
CA LEU A 28 -9.87 -3.14 22.94
C LEU A 28 -10.53 -4.42 22.38
N ASN A 29 -10.36 -5.58 23.04
CA ASN A 29 -11.00 -6.81 22.59
C ASN A 29 -12.52 -6.67 22.68
N ASP A 30 -13.21 -7.26 21.71
CA ASP A 30 -14.68 -7.26 21.58
C ASP A 30 -15.32 -5.86 21.55
N ARG A 31 -14.52 -4.81 21.36
CA ARG A 31 -15.00 -3.44 21.20
C ARG A 31 -14.88 -2.98 19.74
N PRO A 32 -15.89 -2.26 19.23
CA PRO A 32 -15.78 -1.65 17.93
C PRO A 32 -14.63 -0.62 17.94
N THR A 33 -13.61 -0.87 17.14
CA THR A 33 -12.37 -0.09 17.11
C THR A 33 -12.01 0.27 15.68
N ILE A 34 -11.59 1.50 15.46
CA ILE A 34 -11.06 1.98 14.19
C ILE A 34 -9.68 2.61 14.40
N VAL A 35 -8.79 2.39 13.43
CA VAL A 35 -7.50 3.10 13.36
C VAL A 35 -7.56 4.09 12.21
N LEU A 36 -7.12 5.30 12.48
CA LEU A 36 -7.19 6.42 11.54
C LEU A 36 -5.93 6.52 10.67
N SER A 37 -6.09 7.14 9.51
CA SER A 37 -4.97 7.47 8.63
C SER A 37 -4.07 8.56 9.24
N ASN A 38 -2.92 8.79 8.62
CA ASN A 38 -2.16 10.00 8.90
C ASN A 38 -3.10 11.23 8.94
N ASN A 39 -2.96 12.11 9.93
CA ASN A 39 -3.85 13.25 10.16
C ASN A 39 -5.25 12.93 10.68
N ASP A 40 -5.49 11.74 11.17
CA ASP A 40 -6.75 11.30 11.76
C ASP A 40 -7.99 11.58 10.88
N GLY A 41 -7.77 11.66 9.56
CA GLY A 41 -8.82 12.08 8.63
C GLY A 41 -9.82 11.00 8.24
N CYS A 42 -9.38 9.74 8.12
CA CYS A 42 -10.20 8.64 7.62
C CYS A 42 -9.89 7.33 8.37
N ALA A 43 -10.85 6.44 8.49
CA ALA A 43 -10.66 5.10 9.05
C ALA A 43 -9.94 4.20 8.03
N VAL A 44 -8.69 3.80 8.31
CA VAL A 44 -7.87 2.91 7.44
C VAL A 44 -7.82 1.48 7.94
N ALA A 45 -8.16 1.21 9.19
CA ALA A 45 -8.41 -0.14 9.69
C ALA A 45 -9.62 -0.14 10.62
N ARG A 46 -10.27 -1.29 10.71
CA ARG A 46 -11.51 -1.46 11.46
C ARG A 46 -11.54 -2.87 12.03
N SER A 47 -11.95 -2.98 13.30
CA SER A 47 -12.29 -4.26 13.90
C SER A 47 -13.51 -4.90 13.23
N GLN A 48 -13.77 -6.17 13.48
CA GLN A 48 -14.95 -6.85 12.93
C GLN A 48 -16.23 -6.18 13.45
N GLU A 49 -16.27 -5.85 14.72
CA GLU A 49 -17.42 -5.17 15.36
C GLU A 49 -17.69 -3.80 14.69
N ALA A 50 -16.63 -3.07 14.32
CA ALA A 50 -16.78 -1.80 13.60
C ALA A 50 -17.27 -2.00 12.15
N LYS A 51 -16.87 -3.10 11.49
CA LYS A 51 -17.39 -3.47 10.17
C LYS A 51 -18.88 -3.83 10.23
N ASP A 52 -19.28 -4.57 11.26
CA ASP A 52 -20.67 -5.00 11.47
C ASP A 52 -21.61 -3.79 11.75
N LEU A 53 -21.07 -2.70 12.31
CA LEU A 53 -21.76 -1.40 12.41
C LEU A 53 -21.81 -0.62 11.08
N GLY A 54 -21.34 -1.19 9.97
CA GLY A 54 -21.40 -0.58 8.63
C GLY A 54 -20.31 0.46 8.33
N ILE A 55 -19.26 0.56 9.15
CA ILE A 55 -18.15 1.50 8.89
C ILE A 55 -17.35 1.02 7.67
N LYS A 56 -17.30 1.85 6.63
CA LYS A 56 -16.61 1.54 5.37
C LYS A 56 -15.13 1.90 5.44
N MET A 57 -14.30 1.19 4.64
CA MET A 57 -12.88 1.51 4.48
C MET A 57 -12.70 2.92 3.89
N GLY A 58 -11.79 3.69 4.48
CA GLY A 58 -11.48 5.04 4.01
C GLY A 58 -12.57 6.08 4.32
N VAL A 59 -13.58 5.75 5.13
CA VAL A 59 -14.63 6.70 5.49
C VAL A 59 -14.03 7.87 6.28
N PRO A 60 -14.34 9.13 5.92
CA PRO A 60 -13.92 10.28 6.70
C PRO A 60 -14.54 10.29 8.09
N VAL A 61 -13.73 10.56 9.13
CA VAL A 61 -14.18 10.55 10.53
C VAL A 61 -15.36 11.49 10.76
N PHE A 62 -15.36 12.66 10.11
CA PHE A 62 -16.46 13.63 10.28
C PHE A 62 -17.83 13.09 9.85
N GLN A 63 -17.87 12.10 8.93
CA GLN A 63 -19.13 11.48 8.46
C GLN A 63 -19.68 10.43 9.44
N ILE A 64 -18.86 9.92 10.35
CA ILE A 64 -19.24 8.86 11.30
C ILE A 64 -19.20 9.31 12.76
N LYS A 65 -19.10 10.62 13.03
CA LYS A 65 -19.02 11.17 14.40
C LYS A 65 -20.18 10.72 15.30
N GLU A 66 -21.39 10.73 14.78
CA GLU A 66 -22.59 10.32 15.53
C GLU A 66 -22.56 8.82 15.84
N LEU A 67 -22.14 8.00 14.86
CA LEU A 67 -22.00 6.55 15.03
C LEU A 67 -20.93 6.22 16.08
N ILE A 68 -19.81 6.97 16.11
CA ILE A 68 -18.76 6.84 17.11
C ILE A 68 -19.31 7.05 18.51
N LYS A 69 -20.10 8.11 18.71
CA LYS A 69 -20.70 8.41 20.02
C LYS A 69 -21.76 7.38 20.41
N GLN A 70 -22.65 7.02 19.47
CA GLN A 70 -23.76 6.11 19.72
C GLN A 70 -23.29 4.71 20.14
N HIS A 71 -22.22 4.20 19.53
CA HIS A 71 -21.72 2.84 19.76
C HIS A 71 -20.42 2.79 20.56
N ASN A 72 -19.98 3.92 21.17
CA ASN A 72 -18.74 4.01 21.93
C ASN A 72 -17.54 3.40 21.20
N ILE A 73 -17.41 3.74 19.90
CA ILE A 73 -16.35 3.22 19.03
C ILE A 73 -15.01 3.78 19.49
N GLN A 74 -14.04 2.89 19.69
CA GLN A 74 -12.69 3.29 20.03
C GLN A 74 -11.98 3.82 18.77
N VAL A 75 -11.42 5.02 18.90
CA VAL A 75 -10.74 5.71 17.77
C VAL A 75 -9.28 5.88 18.13
N LEU A 76 -8.41 5.30 17.32
CA LEU A 76 -6.96 5.30 17.53
C LEU A 76 -6.28 5.99 16.37
N SER A 77 -5.27 6.80 16.64
CA SER A 77 -4.33 7.29 15.64
C SER A 77 -3.41 6.15 15.20
N SER A 78 -2.93 6.19 13.95
CA SER A 78 -2.06 5.14 13.41
C SER A 78 -0.67 5.15 14.05
N ASN A 79 -0.21 3.98 14.48
CA ASN A 79 1.15 3.72 14.94
C ASN A 79 1.90 2.86 13.90
N PHE A 80 2.31 3.47 12.78
CA PHE A 80 2.95 2.72 11.69
C PHE A 80 4.27 2.06 12.08
N SER A 81 4.98 2.57 13.09
CA SER A 81 6.20 1.92 13.61
C SER A 81 5.87 0.58 14.27
N LEU A 82 4.81 0.55 15.09
CA LEU A 82 4.32 -0.68 15.70
C LEU A 82 3.86 -1.68 14.63
N TYR A 83 3.06 -1.22 13.66
CA TYR A 83 2.50 -2.12 12.64
C TYR A 83 3.59 -2.69 11.73
N GLY A 84 4.60 -1.88 11.40
CA GLY A 84 5.77 -2.34 10.63
C GLY A 84 6.60 -3.39 11.37
N GLU A 85 6.83 -3.19 12.66
CA GLU A 85 7.55 -4.17 13.49
C GLU A 85 6.78 -5.49 13.66
N MET A 86 5.46 -5.41 13.90
CA MET A 86 4.62 -6.60 14.00
C MET A 86 4.53 -7.35 12.68
N SER A 87 4.42 -6.63 11.56
CA SER A 87 4.47 -7.19 10.22
C SER A 87 5.79 -7.92 9.97
N LYS A 88 6.93 -7.31 10.28
CA LYS A 88 8.25 -7.92 10.13
C LYS A 88 8.33 -9.27 10.86
N ARG A 89 7.96 -9.31 12.13
CA ARG A 89 7.93 -10.55 12.94
C ARG A 89 6.99 -11.60 12.36
N PHE A 90 5.83 -11.15 11.84
CA PHE A 90 4.89 -12.07 11.19
C PHE A 90 5.46 -12.67 9.91
N MET A 91 6.11 -11.86 9.06
CA MET A 91 6.75 -12.36 7.84
C MET A 91 7.94 -13.27 8.13
N GLU A 92 8.75 -12.96 9.14
CA GLU A 92 9.83 -13.84 9.61
C GLU A 92 9.30 -15.20 10.08
N LEU A 93 8.22 -15.21 10.89
CA LEU A 93 7.57 -16.46 11.32
C LEU A 93 7.07 -17.29 10.14
N LEU A 94 6.49 -16.66 9.12
CA LEU A 94 6.03 -17.37 7.92
C LEU A 94 7.19 -17.90 7.08
N GLY A 95 8.32 -17.20 7.06
CA GLY A 95 9.54 -17.64 6.39
C GLY A 95 10.12 -18.94 6.94
N ASP A 96 9.87 -19.27 8.23
CA ASP A 96 10.27 -20.55 8.82
C ASP A 96 9.53 -21.79 8.26
N TYR A 97 8.44 -21.55 7.52
CA TYR A 97 7.62 -22.62 6.94
C TYR A 97 7.98 -22.96 5.51
N VAL A 98 8.76 -22.14 4.83
CA VAL A 98 9.09 -22.34 3.41
C VAL A 98 10.60 -22.14 3.17
N ALA A 99 11.09 -22.68 2.06
CA ALA A 99 12.46 -22.45 1.65
C ALA A 99 12.70 -20.97 1.25
N PRO A 100 13.94 -20.49 1.34
CA PRO A 100 14.30 -19.19 0.79
C PRO A 100 13.91 -19.09 -0.69
N GLY A 101 13.16 -18.03 -1.06
CA GLY A 101 12.62 -17.83 -2.41
C GLY A 101 11.19 -18.30 -2.61
N ASP A 102 10.62 -19.08 -1.68
CA ASP A 102 9.21 -19.51 -1.72
C ASP A 102 8.27 -18.58 -0.94
N GLN A 103 8.76 -17.44 -0.50
CA GLN A 103 8.01 -16.40 0.21
C GLN A 103 8.01 -15.09 -0.57
N GLU A 104 6.85 -14.46 -0.70
CA GLU A 104 6.70 -13.09 -1.17
C GLU A 104 5.94 -12.25 -0.15
N VAL A 105 6.59 -11.26 0.42
CA VAL A 105 5.94 -10.24 1.26
C VAL A 105 5.18 -9.29 0.34
N TYR A 106 3.87 -9.52 0.18
CA TYR A 106 3.04 -8.77 -0.76
C TYR A 106 2.60 -7.41 -0.20
N SER A 107 2.29 -7.35 1.08
CA SER A 107 1.92 -6.12 1.78
C SER A 107 2.34 -6.16 3.25
N ILE A 108 1.92 -5.16 4.05
CA ILE A 108 2.17 -5.13 5.49
C ILE A 108 1.44 -6.25 6.26
N ASP A 109 0.38 -6.81 5.67
CA ASP A 109 -0.50 -7.81 6.28
C ASP A 109 -0.72 -9.07 5.43
N GLU A 110 -0.22 -9.10 4.20
CA GLU A 110 -0.38 -10.22 3.27
C GLU A 110 0.97 -10.80 2.83
N CYS A 111 1.06 -12.12 2.85
CA CYS A 111 2.22 -12.88 2.41
C CYS A 111 1.80 -14.05 1.51
N PHE A 112 2.41 -14.18 0.35
CA PHE A 112 2.29 -15.40 -0.47
C PHE A 112 3.39 -16.38 -0.13
N LEU A 113 3.03 -17.66 -0.05
CA LEU A 113 3.94 -18.78 0.14
C LEU A 113 3.72 -19.77 -1.02
N LYS A 114 4.79 -20.20 -1.66
CA LYS A 114 4.74 -21.28 -2.66
C LYS A 114 4.83 -22.62 -1.94
N LEU A 115 3.77 -23.41 -2.01
CA LEU A 115 3.64 -24.67 -1.30
C LEU A 115 3.74 -25.90 -2.19
N THR A 116 4.07 -25.76 -3.46
CA THR A 116 4.15 -26.85 -4.44
C THR A 116 5.02 -28.01 -3.96
N ALA A 117 6.22 -27.74 -3.44
CA ALA A 117 7.13 -28.76 -2.95
C ALA A 117 6.65 -29.45 -1.65
N TYR A 118 5.71 -28.85 -0.94
CA TYR A 118 5.24 -29.29 0.37
C TYR A 118 3.99 -30.19 0.28
N GLU A 119 3.29 -30.20 -0.86
CA GLU A 119 2.06 -31.00 -1.08
C GLU A 119 2.25 -32.49 -0.82
N HIS A 120 3.42 -33.02 -1.17
CA HIS A 120 3.73 -34.44 -0.98
C HIS A 120 4.25 -34.78 0.44
N LEU A 121 4.58 -33.76 1.23
CA LEU A 121 5.16 -33.91 2.57
C LEU A 121 4.11 -33.73 3.66
N PHE A 122 3.11 -32.88 3.43
CA PHE A 122 2.14 -32.47 4.44
C PHE A 122 0.72 -32.39 3.86
N ASP A 123 -0.28 -32.62 4.71
CA ASP A 123 -1.62 -32.09 4.45
C ASP A 123 -1.55 -30.56 4.57
N LEU A 124 -1.70 -29.88 3.44
CA LEU A 124 -1.55 -28.43 3.37
C LEU A 124 -2.58 -27.67 4.22
N THR A 125 -3.76 -28.25 4.46
CA THR A 125 -4.78 -27.65 5.33
C THR A 125 -4.32 -27.70 6.79
N VAL A 126 -3.81 -28.86 7.24
CA VAL A 126 -3.24 -29.01 8.59
C VAL A 126 -2.00 -28.12 8.76
N TYR A 127 -1.15 -28.07 7.75
CA TYR A 127 0.06 -27.23 7.74
C TYR A 127 -0.29 -25.74 7.90
N ALA A 128 -1.30 -25.26 7.18
CA ALA A 128 -1.80 -23.90 7.29
C ALA A 128 -2.47 -23.62 8.66
N GLN A 129 -3.17 -24.61 9.26
CA GLN A 129 -3.70 -24.47 10.61
C GLN A 129 -2.58 -24.32 11.66
N ASP A 130 -1.45 -25.01 11.51
CA ASP A 130 -0.29 -24.84 12.39
C ASP A 130 0.32 -23.43 12.25
N MET A 131 0.47 -22.91 11.02
CA MET A 131 0.88 -21.52 10.78
C MET A 131 -0.01 -20.52 11.55
N ARG A 132 -1.33 -20.68 11.44
CA ARG A 132 -2.30 -19.82 12.15
C ARG A 132 -2.16 -19.93 13.67
N ALA A 133 -2.04 -21.15 14.17
CA ALA A 133 -1.89 -21.41 15.61
C ALA A 133 -0.60 -20.78 16.17
N LYS A 134 0.51 -20.86 15.43
CA LYS A 134 1.77 -20.22 15.81
C LYS A 134 1.68 -18.70 15.75
N ALA A 135 1.11 -18.12 14.68
CA ALA A 135 0.92 -16.68 14.56
C ALA A 135 0.11 -16.12 15.74
N TRP A 136 -0.95 -16.80 16.12
CA TRP A 136 -1.73 -16.44 17.29
C TRP A 136 -0.96 -16.60 18.61
N ARG A 137 -0.31 -17.75 18.81
CA ARG A 137 0.37 -18.07 20.07
C ARG A 137 1.57 -17.17 20.33
N TRP A 138 2.37 -16.86 19.29
CA TRP A 138 3.63 -16.15 19.44
C TRP A 138 3.51 -14.66 19.27
N LEU A 139 2.58 -14.21 18.40
CA LEU A 139 2.44 -12.79 18.05
C LEU A 139 1.10 -12.19 18.50
N GLY A 140 0.13 -13.02 18.88
CA GLY A 140 -1.23 -12.54 19.17
C GLY A 140 -1.99 -12.06 17.91
N LEU A 141 -1.50 -12.40 16.71
CA LEU A 141 -2.08 -11.95 15.45
C LEU A 141 -3.01 -13.01 14.86
N PRO A 142 -4.34 -12.76 14.77
CA PRO A 142 -5.24 -13.64 14.06
C PRO A 142 -5.04 -13.50 12.55
N CYS A 143 -4.94 -14.61 11.82
CA CYS A 143 -4.84 -14.59 10.37
C CYS A 143 -5.78 -15.62 9.72
N CYS A 144 -6.06 -15.42 8.44
CA CYS A 144 -6.71 -16.41 7.57
C CYS A 144 -5.77 -16.80 6.45
N ILE A 145 -5.91 -18.06 5.99
CA ILE A 145 -5.09 -18.62 4.94
C ILE A 145 -5.98 -19.18 3.83
N GLY A 146 -5.70 -18.77 2.60
CA GLY A 146 -6.31 -19.31 1.40
C GLY A 146 -5.28 -20.05 0.58
N ILE A 147 -5.56 -21.29 0.16
CA ILE A 147 -4.69 -22.12 -0.66
C ILE A 147 -5.36 -22.34 -2.01
N GLY A 148 -4.60 -22.16 -3.09
CA GLY A 148 -5.07 -22.30 -4.47
C GLY A 148 -3.93 -22.65 -5.42
N ARG A 149 -4.28 -22.97 -6.67
CA ARG A 149 -3.34 -23.33 -7.75
C ARG A 149 -2.68 -22.11 -8.40
N SER A 150 -3.10 -20.92 -7.98
CA SER A 150 -2.54 -19.65 -8.42
C SER A 150 -2.68 -18.62 -7.30
N LYS A 151 -1.98 -17.49 -7.42
CA LYS A 151 -2.10 -16.39 -6.46
C LYS A 151 -3.52 -15.81 -6.42
N THR A 152 -4.19 -15.69 -7.57
CA THR A 152 -5.56 -15.17 -7.64
C THR A 152 -6.55 -16.13 -6.99
N GLU A 153 -6.40 -17.45 -7.21
CA GLU A 153 -7.24 -18.47 -6.55
C GLU A 153 -6.98 -18.47 -5.04
N ALA A 154 -5.72 -18.37 -4.59
CA ALA A 154 -5.38 -18.27 -3.17
C ALA A 154 -6.01 -17.05 -2.49
N LYS A 155 -6.13 -15.90 -3.19
CA LYS A 155 -6.85 -14.72 -2.67
C LYS A 155 -8.35 -14.98 -2.52
N ILE A 156 -8.98 -15.64 -3.46
CA ILE A 156 -10.40 -16.04 -3.35
C ILE A 156 -10.59 -17.05 -2.20
N ALA A 157 -9.71 -18.03 -2.08
CA ALA A 157 -9.72 -18.97 -0.96
C ALA A 157 -9.60 -18.24 0.39
N ASN A 158 -8.72 -17.24 0.49
CA ASN A 158 -8.58 -16.42 1.70
C ASN A 158 -9.86 -15.61 2.00
N HIS A 159 -10.50 -15.05 0.97
CA HIS A 159 -11.79 -14.39 1.13
C HIS A 159 -12.85 -15.35 1.70
N LEU A 160 -12.95 -16.57 1.17
CA LEU A 160 -13.85 -17.61 1.69
C LEU A 160 -13.53 -17.99 3.14
N ALA A 161 -12.24 -18.16 3.46
CA ALA A 161 -11.77 -18.47 4.82
C ALA A 161 -12.17 -17.40 5.84
N LYS A 162 -12.20 -16.11 5.44
CA LYS A 162 -12.63 -14.98 6.29
C LYS A 162 -14.14 -14.90 6.46
N LYS A 163 -14.90 -15.25 5.44
CA LYS A 163 -16.37 -15.08 5.42
C LYS A 163 -17.12 -16.27 5.97
N ASN A 164 -16.63 -17.48 5.81
CA ASN A 164 -17.30 -18.69 6.19
C ASN A 164 -16.59 -19.38 7.38
N LYS A 165 -17.24 -19.40 8.53
CA LYS A 165 -16.73 -20.02 9.77
C LYS A 165 -16.45 -21.53 9.63
N PHE A 166 -17.10 -22.20 8.67
CA PHE A 166 -16.87 -23.62 8.39
C PHE A 166 -15.39 -23.91 8.12
N PHE A 167 -14.68 -23.03 7.44
CA PHE A 167 -13.27 -23.20 7.12
C PHE A 167 -12.33 -23.00 8.31
N ASN A 168 -12.83 -22.57 9.45
CA ASN A 168 -11.98 -22.27 10.61
C ASN A 168 -10.72 -21.45 10.24
N GLY A 169 -10.88 -20.48 9.31
CA GLY A 169 -9.84 -19.56 8.85
C GLY A 169 -8.82 -20.15 7.88
N VAL A 170 -8.99 -21.38 7.38
CA VAL A 170 -8.18 -21.98 6.29
C VAL A 170 -9.10 -22.55 5.24
N CYS A 171 -9.01 -22.05 4.01
CA CYS A 171 -9.73 -22.59 2.87
C CYS A 171 -8.72 -23.10 1.84
N ASN A 172 -8.83 -24.38 1.44
CA ASN A 172 -7.94 -25.01 0.48
C ASN A 172 -8.74 -25.40 -0.77
N LEU A 173 -8.78 -24.48 -1.75
CA LEU A 173 -9.45 -24.72 -3.04
C LEU A 173 -8.66 -25.70 -3.93
N ALA A 174 -7.33 -25.78 -3.76
CA ALA A 174 -6.50 -26.67 -4.57
C ALA A 174 -6.87 -28.15 -4.39
N HIS A 175 -7.35 -28.53 -3.19
CA HIS A 175 -7.72 -29.91 -2.85
C HIS A 175 -9.22 -30.09 -2.54
N MET A 176 -10.04 -29.07 -2.78
CA MET A 176 -11.49 -29.17 -2.63
C MET A 176 -12.12 -29.87 -3.82
N ASP A 177 -13.20 -30.62 -3.59
CA ASP A 177 -13.92 -31.23 -4.69
C ASP A 177 -14.53 -30.19 -5.64
N PRO A 178 -14.59 -30.47 -6.95
CA PRO A 178 -15.03 -29.50 -7.95
C PRO A 178 -16.46 -29.00 -7.73
N CYS A 179 -17.39 -29.84 -7.31
CA CYS A 179 -18.79 -29.48 -7.12
C CYS A 179 -18.96 -28.48 -5.95
N SER A 180 -18.27 -28.73 -4.83
CA SER A 180 -18.24 -27.81 -3.69
C SER A 180 -17.57 -26.50 -4.06
N THR A 181 -16.48 -26.55 -4.82
CA THR A 181 -15.75 -25.36 -5.31
C THR A 181 -16.66 -24.49 -6.17
N GLU A 182 -17.32 -25.04 -7.17
CA GLU A 182 -18.26 -24.33 -8.05
C GLU A 182 -19.40 -23.70 -7.25
N THR A 183 -19.99 -24.45 -6.31
CA THR A 183 -21.07 -23.95 -5.45
C THR A 183 -20.65 -22.74 -4.63
N LEU A 184 -19.45 -22.76 -4.07
CA LEU A 184 -18.89 -21.66 -3.30
C LEU A 184 -18.59 -20.44 -4.20
N LEU A 185 -17.92 -20.67 -5.33
CA LEU A 185 -17.50 -19.60 -6.24
C LEU A 185 -18.67 -18.92 -6.96
N ALA A 186 -19.79 -19.62 -7.15
CA ALA A 186 -21.04 -19.03 -7.65
C ALA A 186 -21.64 -17.99 -6.68
N GLN A 187 -21.34 -18.08 -5.39
CA GLN A 187 -21.85 -17.18 -4.36
C GLN A 187 -20.92 -15.97 -4.10
N VAL A 188 -19.72 -15.96 -4.67
CA VAL A 188 -18.77 -14.85 -4.50
C VAL A 188 -18.95 -13.86 -5.62
N ASP A 189 -19.23 -12.58 -5.26
CA ASP A 189 -19.35 -11.49 -6.22
C ASP A 189 -18.05 -11.25 -6.98
N VAL A 190 -18.13 -10.97 -8.27
CA VAL A 190 -16.96 -10.76 -9.14
C VAL A 190 -16.10 -9.57 -8.70
N SER A 191 -16.65 -8.62 -7.95
CA SER A 191 -15.89 -7.49 -7.37
C SER A 191 -14.87 -7.91 -6.32
N GLU A 192 -14.96 -9.10 -5.77
CA GLU A 192 -14.01 -9.64 -4.79
C GLU A 192 -12.75 -10.23 -5.46
N VAL A 193 -12.75 -10.36 -6.79
CA VAL A 193 -11.59 -10.84 -7.55
C VAL A 193 -10.49 -9.80 -7.56
N TRP A 194 -9.27 -10.23 -7.27
CA TRP A 194 -8.07 -9.40 -7.30
C TRP A 194 -7.90 -8.70 -8.66
N GLY A 195 -7.80 -7.36 -8.66
CA GLY A 195 -7.71 -6.54 -9.87
C GLY A 195 -9.05 -6.14 -10.48
N VAL A 196 -10.19 -6.62 -9.97
CA VAL A 196 -11.51 -6.20 -10.39
C VAL A 196 -11.97 -4.99 -9.58
N GLY A 197 -11.58 -3.80 -10.03
CA GLY A 197 -12.05 -2.54 -9.43
C GLY A 197 -13.47 -2.17 -9.89
N ARG A 198 -14.07 -1.15 -9.26
CA ARG A 198 -15.45 -0.70 -9.49
C ARG A 198 -15.84 -0.57 -10.97
N GLN A 199 -14.96 -0.04 -11.83
CA GLN A 199 -15.24 0.14 -13.26
C GLN A 199 -15.26 -1.19 -14.00
N ASN A 200 -14.29 -2.06 -13.72
CA ASN A 200 -14.23 -3.39 -14.32
C ASN A 200 -15.41 -4.25 -13.88
N CYS A 201 -15.79 -4.20 -12.60
CA CYS A 201 -16.99 -4.89 -12.08
C CYS A 201 -18.26 -4.45 -12.82
N LYS A 202 -18.50 -3.13 -13.00
CA LYS A 202 -19.64 -2.65 -13.77
C LYS A 202 -19.64 -3.19 -15.20
N LYS A 203 -18.49 -3.20 -15.87
CA LYS A 203 -18.37 -3.69 -17.25
C LYS A 203 -18.60 -5.19 -17.32
N LEU A 204 -18.06 -5.98 -16.38
CA LEU A 204 -18.30 -7.43 -16.28
C LEU A 204 -19.79 -7.72 -16.09
N ASN A 205 -20.45 -7.00 -15.18
CA ASN A 205 -21.88 -7.16 -14.94
C ASN A 205 -22.73 -6.87 -16.19
N THR A 206 -22.35 -5.90 -17.04
CA THR A 206 -23.05 -5.65 -18.32
C THR A 206 -22.84 -6.78 -19.35
N MET A 207 -21.81 -7.62 -19.16
CA MET A 207 -21.56 -8.81 -19.98
C MET A 207 -22.21 -10.09 -19.40
N GLY A 208 -22.95 -9.97 -18.30
CA GLY A 208 -23.58 -11.10 -17.61
C GLY A 208 -22.67 -11.84 -16.63
N VAL A 209 -21.44 -11.33 -16.36
CA VAL A 209 -20.49 -11.90 -15.41
C VAL A 209 -20.70 -11.23 -14.06
N GLN A 210 -21.31 -11.93 -13.10
CA GLN A 210 -21.67 -11.39 -11.78
C GLN A 210 -20.92 -12.08 -10.65
N SER A 211 -20.58 -13.36 -10.81
CA SER A 211 -19.88 -14.17 -9.82
C SER A 211 -18.46 -14.51 -10.27
N VAL A 212 -17.66 -15.02 -9.31
CA VAL A 212 -16.33 -15.58 -9.61
C VAL A 212 -16.45 -16.76 -10.56
N LEU A 213 -17.48 -17.62 -10.38
CA LEU A 213 -17.71 -18.75 -11.28
C LEU A 213 -18.04 -18.33 -12.71
N ASP A 214 -18.83 -17.25 -12.88
CA ASP A 214 -19.10 -16.70 -14.22
C ASP A 214 -17.80 -16.23 -14.89
N LEU A 215 -16.91 -15.60 -14.12
CA LEU A 215 -15.62 -15.14 -14.64
C LEU A 215 -14.67 -16.29 -15.00
N ILE A 216 -14.67 -17.38 -14.23
CA ILE A 216 -13.93 -18.62 -14.53
C ILE A 216 -14.40 -19.22 -15.85
N ASN A 217 -15.70 -19.24 -16.08
CA ASN A 217 -16.30 -19.78 -17.30
C ASN A 217 -16.20 -18.84 -18.52
N ALA A 218 -15.75 -17.60 -18.31
CA ALA A 218 -15.56 -16.67 -19.40
C ALA A 218 -14.36 -17.04 -20.31
N ASN A 219 -14.48 -16.73 -21.61
CA ASN A 219 -13.38 -16.94 -22.54
C ASN A 219 -12.27 -15.92 -22.30
N PRO A 220 -11.02 -16.33 -21.92
CA PRO A 220 -9.93 -15.41 -21.62
C PRO A 220 -9.60 -14.46 -22.77
N LYS A 221 -9.68 -14.92 -24.03
CA LYS A 221 -9.38 -14.10 -25.24
C LYS A 221 -10.43 -13.01 -25.46
N GLU A 222 -11.70 -13.30 -25.16
CA GLU A 222 -12.76 -12.27 -25.22
C GLU A 222 -12.61 -11.25 -24.10
N ILE A 223 -12.26 -11.69 -22.88
CA ILE A 223 -11.94 -10.81 -21.76
C ILE A 223 -10.74 -9.90 -22.10
N LYS A 224 -9.70 -10.44 -22.72
CA LYS A 224 -8.55 -9.63 -23.20
C LYS A 224 -8.96 -8.51 -24.14
N LYS A 225 -9.82 -8.79 -25.14
CA LYS A 225 -10.29 -7.80 -26.11
C LYS A 225 -11.10 -6.70 -25.44
N GLN A 226 -11.88 -7.05 -24.42
CA GLN A 226 -12.77 -6.11 -23.73
C GLN A 226 -12.05 -5.30 -22.64
N PHE A 227 -11.03 -5.85 -21.99
CA PHE A 227 -10.34 -5.24 -20.86
C PHE A 227 -8.85 -5.04 -21.13
N SER A 228 -8.05 -6.05 -20.81
CA SER A 228 -6.58 -6.00 -20.94
C SER A 228 -5.98 -7.40 -20.82
N ILE A 229 -4.68 -7.52 -21.14
CA ILE A 229 -3.90 -8.73 -20.88
C ILE A 229 -3.82 -9.09 -19.39
N VAL A 230 -3.89 -8.10 -18.50
CA VAL A 230 -3.91 -8.35 -17.04
C VAL A 230 -5.18 -9.08 -16.65
N MET A 231 -6.34 -8.66 -17.16
CA MET A 231 -7.60 -9.33 -16.89
C MET A 231 -7.68 -10.73 -17.52
N GLU A 232 -7.09 -10.92 -18.72
CA GLU A 232 -6.91 -12.25 -19.31
C GLU A 232 -6.15 -13.18 -18.35
N LYS A 233 -5.00 -12.71 -17.81
CA LYS A 233 -4.21 -13.46 -16.83
C LYS A 233 -5.02 -13.76 -15.56
N THR A 234 -5.81 -12.80 -15.07
CA THR A 234 -6.69 -13.03 -13.91
C THR A 234 -7.67 -14.18 -14.14
N VAL A 235 -8.28 -14.27 -15.35
CA VAL A 235 -9.16 -15.39 -15.69
C VAL A 235 -8.40 -16.71 -15.74
N LEU A 236 -7.23 -16.73 -16.38
CA LEU A 236 -6.38 -17.93 -16.45
C LEU A 236 -5.94 -18.40 -15.05
N GLU A 237 -5.58 -17.47 -14.17
CA GLU A 237 -5.26 -17.76 -12.77
C GLU A 237 -6.44 -18.42 -12.03
N LEU A 238 -7.65 -17.90 -12.23
CA LEU A 238 -8.87 -18.48 -11.65
C LEU A 238 -9.20 -19.86 -12.25
N GLN A 239 -8.76 -20.15 -13.46
CA GLN A 239 -8.86 -21.47 -14.10
C GLN A 239 -7.75 -22.44 -13.63
N GLY A 240 -6.92 -22.04 -12.66
CA GLY A 240 -5.85 -22.85 -12.08
C GLY A 240 -4.52 -22.79 -12.85
N LEU A 241 -4.39 -21.91 -13.82
CA LEU A 241 -3.13 -21.73 -14.58
C LEU A 241 -2.33 -20.57 -13.98
N SER A 242 -1.24 -20.85 -13.27
CA SER A 242 -0.36 -19.83 -12.70
C SER A 242 0.26 -18.96 -13.80
N CYS A 243 0.00 -17.66 -13.76
CA CYS A 243 0.48 -16.65 -14.69
C CYS A 243 1.29 -15.53 -14.00
N ILE A 244 1.33 -15.56 -12.67
CA ILE A 244 1.98 -14.56 -11.82
C ILE A 244 2.90 -15.29 -10.85
N ASP A 245 4.20 -15.28 -11.15
CA ASP A 245 5.21 -15.86 -10.27
C ASP A 245 5.36 -15.06 -8.97
N LEU A 246 6.05 -15.65 -7.97
CA LEU A 246 6.52 -14.87 -6.84
C LEU A 246 7.45 -13.76 -7.35
N SER A 247 7.18 -12.52 -6.95
CA SER A 247 8.03 -11.40 -7.32
C SER A 247 9.23 -11.34 -6.37
N ASP A 248 10.43 -11.31 -6.94
CA ASP A 248 11.58 -10.85 -6.20
C ASP A 248 11.41 -9.37 -5.85
N ASP A 249 11.67 -8.98 -4.60
CA ASP A 249 11.52 -7.61 -4.07
C ASP A 249 12.37 -6.53 -4.79
N THR A 250 12.99 -6.88 -5.90
CA THR A 250 14.02 -6.08 -6.60
C THR A 250 13.51 -5.20 -7.73
N VAL A 251 12.19 -5.05 -7.92
CA VAL A 251 11.69 -4.15 -8.97
C VAL A 251 12.00 -2.70 -8.61
N ALA A 252 12.90 -2.09 -9.38
CA ALA A 252 13.28 -0.69 -9.21
C ALA A 252 12.05 0.23 -9.16
N LYS A 253 12.02 1.12 -8.17
CA LYS A 253 10.93 2.09 -8.01
C LYS A 253 10.88 3.02 -9.22
N LYS A 254 9.74 3.13 -9.86
CA LYS A 254 9.55 4.04 -11.01
C LYS A 254 9.30 5.48 -10.56
N GLN A 255 8.82 5.67 -9.33
CA GLN A 255 8.53 6.99 -8.74
C GLN A 255 8.57 6.94 -7.22
N ILE A 256 8.90 8.05 -6.58
CA ILE A 256 8.84 8.23 -5.13
C ILE A 256 7.93 9.41 -4.82
N ILE A 257 6.84 9.15 -4.09
CA ILE A 257 5.84 10.16 -3.73
C ILE A 257 6.01 10.56 -2.26
N SER A 258 5.98 11.88 -2.00
CA SER A 258 5.89 12.43 -0.65
C SER A 258 4.82 13.51 -0.62
N SER A 259 3.75 13.27 0.15
CA SER A 259 2.62 14.21 0.23
C SER A 259 1.92 14.13 1.57
N ARG A 260 1.26 15.21 1.97
CA ARG A 260 0.42 15.27 3.17
C ARG A 260 -0.82 16.12 2.94
N SER A 261 -1.91 15.71 3.58
CA SER A 261 -3.06 16.60 3.77
C SER A 261 -2.79 17.48 4.99
N TYR A 262 -3.12 18.75 4.91
CA TYR A 262 -2.98 19.68 6.01
C TYR A 262 -4.06 19.48 7.08
N GLY A 263 -3.74 19.67 8.33
CA GLY A 263 -4.69 19.67 9.44
C GLY A 263 -5.74 20.76 9.23
N ASN A 264 -5.27 22.00 9.03
CA ASN A 264 -6.07 23.16 8.66
C ASN A 264 -5.79 23.58 7.21
N PRO A 265 -6.74 24.24 6.52
CA PRO A 265 -6.48 24.80 5.19
C PRO A 265 -5.35 25.83 5.22
N VAL A 266 -4.49 25.81 4.20
CA VAL A 266 -3.37 26.74 4.02
C VAL A 266 -3.72 27.70 2.88
N TYR A 267 -3.40 28.97 3.06
CA TYR A 267 -3.71 30.04 2.12
C TYR A 267 -2.48 30.72 1.54
N GLU A 268 -1.37 30.72 2.29
CA GLU A 268 -0.17 31.47 1.94
C GLU A 268 0.85 30.59 1.19
N MET A 269 1.50 31.20 0.20
CA MET A 269 2.50 30.53 -0.63
C MET A 269 3.69 30.03 0.19
N ASP A 270 4.12 30.83 1.17
CA ASP A 270 5.31 30.50 1.97
C ASP A 270 5.09 29.27 2.86
N ASP A 271 3.90 29.10 3.41
CA ASP A 271 3.52 27.90 4.17
C ASP A 271 3.53 26.65 3.28
N ILE A 272 3.00 26.76 2.05
CA ILE A 272 3.02 25.67 1.08
C ILE A 272 4.46 25.33 0.70
N LYS A 273 5.29 26.35 0.42
CA LYS A 273 6.72 26.15 0.11
C LYS A 273 7.47 25.50 1.27
N ALA A 274 7.18 25.89 2.51
CA ALA A 274 7.78 25.28 3.70
C ALA A 274 7.43 23.79 3.80
N SER A 275 6.15 23.45 3.65
CA SER A 275 5.70 22.06 3.66
C SER A 275 6.32 21.21 2.54
N VAL A 276 6.40 21.78 1.32
CA VAL A 276 6.97 21.10 0.14
C VAL A 276 8.46 20.84 0.32
N ARG A 277 9.25 21.77 0.90
CA ARG A 277 10.65 21.54 1.24
C ARG A 277 10.83 20.30 2.11
N LEU A 278 9.98 20.14 3.13
CA LEU A 278 10.00 18.97 4.00
C LEU A 278 9.67 17.69 3.23
N TYR A 279 8.71 17.75 2.29
CA TYR A 279 8.34 16.58 1.48
C TYR A 279 9.45 16.18 0.50
N VAL A 280 10.15 17.16 -0.07
CA VAL A 280 11.34 16.92 -0.90
C VAL A 280 12.43 16.24 -0.08
N ALA A 281 12.78 16.78 1.09
CA ALA A 281 13.81 16.20 1.94
C ALA A 281 13.52 14.71 2.28
N ARG A 282 12.26 14.40 2.63
CA ARG A 282 11.84 13.02 2.92
C ARG A 282 11.91 12.09 1.70
N ALA A 283 11.57 12.60 0.51
CA ALA A 283 11.61 11.81 -0.72
C ALA A 283 13.04 11.57 -1.19
N VAL A 284 13.89 12.61 -1.14
CA VAL A 284 15.31 12.50 -1.48
C VAL A 284 16.04 11.54 -0.56
N LYS A 285 15.78 11.58 0.76
CA LYS A 285 16.34 10.62 1.70
C LYS A 285 16.02 9.18 1.28
N ARG A 286 14.75 8.86 1.02
CA ARG A 286 14.33 7.51 0.57
C ARG A 286 14.95 7.12 -0.77
N MET A 287 15.12 8.07 -1.68
CA MET A 287 15.76 7.84 -2.97
C MET A 287 17.24 7.49 -2.82
N ARG A 288 17.96 8.19 -1.93
CA ARG A 288 19.36 7.93 -1.61
C ARG A 288 19.56 6.59 -0.90
N GLU A 289 18.69 6.25 0.06
CA GLU A 289 18.68 4.94 0.72
C GLU A 289 18.53 3.78 -0.28
N ASP A 290 17.83 4.01 -1.41
CA ASP A 290 17.69 3.06 -2.52
C ASP A 290 18.86 3.14 -3.54
N GLY A 291 19.89 3.97 -3.34
CA GLY A 291 20.98 4.19 -4.31
C GLY A 291 20.53 4.76 -5.66
N SER A 292 19.44 5.53 -5.67
CA SER A 292 18.78 6.01 -6.87
C SER A 292 18.92 7.53 -7.05
N ILE A 293 18.80 7.99 -8.29
CA ILE A 293 18.79 9.40 -8.69
C ILE A 293 17.57 9.67 -9.57
N CYS A 294 17.11 10.93 -9.63
CA CYS A 294 15.96 11.32 -10.46
C CYS A 294 16.27 12.49 -11.40
N LYS A 295 15.51 12.63 -12.50
CA LYS A 295 15.65 13.72 -13.46
C LYS A 295 14.49 14.71 -13.46
N MET A 296 13.35 14.33 -12.93
CA MET A 296 12.16 15.17 -12.91
C MET A 296 11.51 15.17 -11.53
N ILE A 297 10.87 16.30 -11.20
CA ILE A 297 9.99 16.39 -10.04
C ILE A 297 8.61 16.91 -10.45
N GLY A 298 7.58 16.12 -10.11
CA GLY A 298 6.21 16.57 -10.17
C GLY A 298 5.83 17.28 -8.86
N VAL A 299 5.13 18.39 -8.96
CA VAL A 299 4.65 19.16 -7.81
C VAL A 299 3.17 19.42 -7.94
N TYR A 300 2.41 19.28 -6.86
CA TYR A 300 0.99 19.52 -6.86
C TYR A 300 0.49 20.12 -5.54
N ILE A 301 -0.58 20.88 -5.66
CA ILE A 301 -1.36 21.41 -4.54
C ILE A 301 -2.84 21.17 -4.81
N GLN A 302 -3.64 20.96 -3.77
CA GLN A 302 -5.06 20.59 -3.96
C GLN A 302 -5.94 21.24 -2.91
N THR A 303 -7.11 21.73 -3.33
CA THR A 303 -8.23 22.09 -2.45
C THR A 303 -8.95 20.84 -1.95
N SER A 304 -9.80 20.97 -0.93
CA SER A 304 -10.60 19.85 -0.42
C SER A 304 -11.60 19.34 -1.46
N ARG A 305 -11.77 18.01 -1.55
CA ARG A 305 -12.83 17.39 -2.38
C ARG A 305 -14.22 17.53 -1.76
N PHE A 306 -14.30 17.84 -0.48
CA PHE A 306 -15.53 17.88 0.31
C PHE A 306 -16.07 19.29 0.49
N ASP A 307 -15.27 20.33 0.18
CA ASP A 307 -15.72 21.71 0.22
C ASP A 307 -16.61 22.04 -0.98
N LYS A 308 -17.60 22.90 -0.74
CA LYS A 308 -18.51 23.41 -1.80
C LYS A 308 -17.86 24.51 -2.64
N THR A 309 -16.64 24.93 -2.30
CA THR A 309 -15.87 25.95 -3.01
C THR A 309 -15.28 25.42 -4.32
N GLU A 310 -14.82 26.31 -5.19
CA GLU A 310 -14.17 25.97 -6.44
C GLU A 310 -13.00 25.02 -6.22
N ARG A 311 -12.96 23.94 -7.01
CA ARG A 311 -11.89 22.94 -6.95
C ARG A 311 -10.70 23.41 -7.77
N TYR A 312 -9.55 23.41 -7.16
CA TYR A 312 -8.29 23.70 -7.82
C TYR A 312 -7.24 22.65 -7.42
N SER A 313 -6.74 21.90 -8.39
CA SER A 313 -5.85 20.76 -8.17
C SER A 313 -4.79 20.65 -9.27
N PRO A 314 -3.95 21.70 -9.44
CA PRO A 314 -2.91 21.69 -10.47
C PRO A 314 -1.81 20.69 -10.14
N TYR A 315 -1.18 20.21 -11.20
CA TYR A 315 0.01 19.38 -11.18
C TYR A 315 0.97 19.89 -12.26
N ILE A 316 2.25 20.04 -11.93
CA ILE A 316 3.29 20.41 -12.88
C ILE A 316 4.49 19.51 -12.71
N VAL A 317 5.15 19.20 -13.82
CA VAL A 317 6.45 18.51 -13.84
C VAL A 317 7.53 19.51 -14.19
N VAL A 318 8.57 19.57 -13.37
CA VAL A 318 9.78 20.37 -13.60
C VAL A 318 10.92 19.43 -13.88
N GLN A 319 11.52 19.55 -15.06
CA GLN A 319 12.69 18.81 -15.46
C GLN A 319 13.95 19.49 -14.95
N MET A 320 14.89 18.70 -14.46
CA MET A 320 16.24 19.15 -14.10
C MET A 320 17.19 18.90 -15.26
N HIS A 321 18.32 19.59 -15.29
CA HIS A 321 19.29 19.46 -16.38
C HIS A 321 19.91 18.06 -16.42
N GLU A 322 20.13 17.46 -15.26
CA GLU A 322 20.76 16.15 -15.09
C GLU A 322 20.00 15.28 -14.09
N HIS A 323 20.31 13.98 -14.10
CA HIS A 323 19.90 13.08 -13.02
C HIS A 323 20.69 13.44 -11.75
N THR A 324 19.99 13.57 -10.65
CA THR A 324 20.60 14.02 -9.39
C THR A 324 19.88 13.47 -8.16
N ASP A 325 20.60 13.36 -7.06
CA ASP A 325 20.10 13.16 -5.70
C ASP A 325 20.35 14.41 -4.82
N ASP A 326 20.81 15.50 -5.44
CA ASP A 326 21.11 16.76 -4.75
C ASP A 326 19.84 17.41 -4.22
N LEU A 327 19.73 17.45 -2.89
CA LEU A 327 18.58 18.00 -2.19
C LEU A 327 18.32 19.46 -2.56
N LEU A 328 19.38 20.26 -2.78
CA LEU A 328 19.24 21.69 -3.10
C LEU A 328 18.69 21.90 -4.51
N LEU A 329 19.19 21.15 -5.49
CA LEU A 329 18.72 21.24 -6.88
C LEU A 329 17.26 20.78 -7.00
N ILE A 330 16.93 19.65 -6.37
CA ILE A 330 15.56 19.13 -6.38
C ILE A 330 14.61 20.10 -5.66
N THR A 331 15.05 20.69 -4.53
CA THR A 331 14.23 21.69 -3.80
C THR A 331 14.02 22.94 -4.65
N LYS A 332 15.05 23.43 -5.34
CA LYS A 332 14.94 24.61 -6.22
C LYS A 332 13.93 24.34 -7.36
N ALA A 333 13.98 23.17 -7.97
CA ALA A 333 13.01 22.75 -8.99
C ALA A 333 11.58 22.68 -8.43
N ALA A 334 11.40 22.12 -7.22
CA ALA A 334 10.11 22.09 -6.56
C ALA A 334 9.54 23.49 -6.29
N MET A 335 10.37 24.41 -5.78
CA MET A 335 9.95 25.80 -5.52
C MET A 335 9.51 26.50 -6.80
N LYS A 336 10.27 26.33 -7.91
CA LYS A 336 9.87 26.83 -9.23
C LYS A 336 8.51 26.28 -9.67
N GLY A 337 8.23 25.01 -9.38
CA GLY A 337 6.94 24.39 -9.66
C GLY A 337 5.81 25.04 -8.85
N ILE A 338 5.99 25.27 -7.54
CA ILE A 338 5.01 25.96 -6.69
C ILE A 338 4.72 27.37 -7.20
N ASP A 339 5.74 28.12 -7.57
CA ASP A 339 5.57 29.49 -8.10
C ASP A 339 4.66 29.56 -9.33
N GLN A 340 4.66 28.50 -10.14
CA GLN A 340 3.84 28.43 -11.36
C GLN A 340 2.40 28.01 -11.11
N ILE A 341 2.15 27.17 -10.09
CA ILE A 341 0.82 26.59 -9.85
C ILE A 341 0.05 27.24 -8.71
N PHE A 342 0.70 28.02 -7.86
CA PHE A 342 0.04 28.69 -6.76
C PHE A 342 -0.91 29.80 -7.25
N LYS A 343 -2.10 29.84 -6.68
CA LYS A 343 -3.08 30.92 -6.88
C LYS A 343 -3.58 31.41 -5.53
N LYS A 344 -3.52 32.73 -5.31
CA LYS A 344 -4.04 33.33 -4.09
C LYS A 344 -5.55 33.20 -4.00
N GLY A 345 -6.07 33.04 -2.79
CA GLY A 345 -7.52 32.95 -2.51
C GLY A 345 -8.10 31.54 -2.43
N PHE A 346 -7.32 30.51 -2.77
CA PHE A 346 -7.77 29.12 -2.62
C PHE A 346 -7.42 28.56 -1.24
N LYS A 347 -8.29 27.63 -0.76
CA LYS A 347 -8.11 26.90 0.49
C LYS A 347 -7.38 25.58 0.22
N TYR A 348 -6.05 25.60 0.25
CA TYR A 348 -5.27 24.41 -0.01
C TYR A 348 -5.36 23.42 1.15
N LYS A 349 -5.70 22.17 0.85
CA LYS A 349 -5.87 21.10 1.84
C LYS A 349 -4.81 20.00 1.70
N LYS A 350 -4.09 19.95 0.59
CA LYS A 350 -3.03 18.96 0.36
C LYS A 350 -1.95 19.54 -0.55
N ALA A 351 -0.70 19.19 -0.25
CA ALA A 351 0.43 19.38 -1.17
C ALA A 351 1.26 18.10 -1.24
N GLY A 352 2.02 17.96 -2.31
CA GLY A 352 2.92 16.82 -2.49
C GLY A 352 3.85 16.98 -3.67
N ILE A 353 4.85 16.10 -3.67
CA ILE A 353 5.82 15.95 -4.75
C ILE A 353 5.91 14.50 -5.20
N VAL A 354 6.38 14.32 -6.41
CA VAL A 354 6.67 13.02 -7.01
C VAL A 354 8.03 13.11 -7.68
N LEU A 355 9.00 12.32 -7.24
CA LEU A 355 10.25 12.14 -7.96
C LEU A 355 10.01 11.16 -9.10
N LEU A 356 10.43 11.52 -10.31
CA LEU A 356 10.16 10.81 -11.56
C LEU A 356 11.47 10.56 -12.32
N GLU A 357 11.42 9.66 -13.30
CA GLU A 357 12.60 9.21 -14.04
C GLU A 357 13.72 8.78 -13.08
N ILE A 358 13.34 7.86 -12.18
CA ILE A 358 14.27 7.29 -11.21
C ILE A 358 15.11 6.24 -11.91
N THR A 359 16.42 6.32 -11.71
CA THR A 359 17.39 5.34 -12.20
C THR A 359 18.40 5.00 -11.11
N ASP A 360 18.98 3.83 -11.17
CA ASP A 360 20.06 3.39 -10.31
C ASP A 360 21.31 4.26 -10.57
N GLN A 361 21.87 4.83 -9.51
CA GLN A 361 23.04 5.69 -9.59
C GLN A 361 24.26 4.98 -10.19
N SER A 362 24.41 3.67 -9.95
CA SER A 362 25.51 2.87 -10.48
C SER A 362 25.46 2.67 -12.00
N LYS A 363 24.25 2.79 -12.59
CA LYS A 363 23.99 2.63 -14.02
C LYS A 363 23.99 3.97 -14.77
N PHE A 364 24.12 5.06 -14.06
CA PHE A 364 24.09 6.40 -14.67
C PHE A 364 25.43 6.72 -15.34
N VAL A 365 25.36 7.07 -16.63
CA VAL A 365 26.50 7.58 -17.39
C VAL A 365 26.40 9.09 -17.47
N PRO A 366 27.36 9.85 -16.91
CA PRO A 366 27.36 11.31 -16.96
C PRO A 366 27.39 11.82 -18.40
N ASP A 367 26.67 12.91 -18.65
CA ASP A 367 26.70 13.66 -19.92
C ASP A 367 28.03 14.42 -20.01
N LEU A 368 28.65 14.43 -21.19
CA LEU A 368 29.90 15.15 -21.45
C LEU A 368 29.74 16.68 -21.45
N PHE A 369 28.53 17.18 -21.56
CA PHE A 369 28.25 18.63 -21.62
C PHE A 369 27.81 19.23 -20.28
N THR A 370 27.62 18.41 -19.25
CA THR A 370 27.20 18.85 -17.93
C THR A 370 28.40 19.25 -17.10
N ASP A 371 28.35 20.45 -16.50
CA ASP A 371 29.38 20.93 -15.58
C ASP A 371 29.23 20.27 -14.20
N TYR A 372 30.15 19.40 -13.88
CA TYR A 372 30.23 18.69 -12.58
C TYR A 372 31.16 19.34 -11.58
N SER A 373 31.69 20.55 -11.84
CA SER A 373 32.70 21.20 -11.00
C SER A 373 32.30 21.36 -9.53
N HIS A 374 31.01 21.60 -9.27
CA HIS A 374 30.48 21.74 -7.92
C HIS A 374 29.81 20.48 -7.35
N LYS A 375 29.85 19.36 -8.06
CA LYS A 375 29.16 18.14 -7.65
C LYS A 375 29.72 17.60 -6.32
N GLN A 376 31.03 17.52 -6.18
CA GLN A 376 31.67 17.01 -4.98
C GLN A 376 31.39 17.89 -3.73
N GLU A 377 31.34 19.20 -3.88
CA GLU A 377 31.00 20.10 -2.76
C GLU A 377 29.55 19.91 -2.30
N ARG A 378 28.63 19.76 -3.24
CA ARG A 378 27.21 19.49 -2.96
C ARG A 378 26.98 18.13 -2.33
N GLU A 379 27.68 17.11 -2.78
CA GLU A 379 27.66 15.76 -2.17
C GLU A 379 28.14 15.83 -0.72
N ARG A 380 29.30 16.47 -0.45
CA ARG A 380 29.80 16.64 0.92
C ARG A 380 28.83 17.39 1.82
N LEU A 381 28.15 18.42 1.31
CA LEU A 381 27.13 19.15 2.07
C LEU A 381 25.92 18.25 2.39
N SER A 382 25.45 17.49 1.42
CA SER A 382 24.35 16.55 1.60
C SER A 382 24.69 15.46 2.63
N ASP A 383 25.87 14.89 2.54
CA ASP A 383 26.36 13.86 3.47
C ASP A 383 26.51 14.42 4.90
N ALA A 384 26.98 15.67 5.02
CA ALA A 384 27.07 16.33 6.33
C ALA A 384 25.68 16.57 6.95
N ILE A 385 24.68 16.98 6.16
CA ILE A 385 23.28 17.14 6.62
C ILE A 385 22.71 15.81 7.07
N GLU A 386 22.98 14.74 6.34
CA GLU A 386 22.52 13.38 6.66
C GLU A 386 23.17 12.87 7.95
N ALA A 387 24.49 12.99 8.09
CA ALA A 387 25.23 12.62 9.30
C ALA A 387 24.75 13.37 10.55
N ILE A 388 24.44 14.67 10.44
CA ILE A 388 23.84 15.45 11.53
C ILE A 388 22.45 14.89 11.90
N SER A 389 21.64 14.57 10.89
CA SER A 389 20.28 14.05 11.10
C SER A 389 20.28 12.65 11.75
N GLU A 390 21.25 11.82 11.43
CA GLU A 390 21.43 10.50 12.05
C GLU A 390 21.91 10.61 13.50
N ARG A 391 22.87 11.47 13.77
CA ARG A 391 23.50 11.62 15.09
C ARG A 391 22.64 12.34 16.11
N PHE A 392 21.91 13.37 15.68
CA PHE A 392 21.20 14.29 16.58
C PHE A 392 19.68 14.25 16.42
N GLY A 393 19.16 13.45 15.51
CA GLY A 393 17.71 13.30 15.26
C GLY A 393 17.20 14.06 14.02
N LYS A 394 16.03 13.66 13.58
CA LYS A 394 15.40 14.18 12.36
C LYS A 394 15.00 15.64 12.52
N ASN A 395 15.20 16.45 11.50
CA ASN A 395 14.77 17.86 11.36
C ASN A 395 15.58 18.91 12.14
N LEU A 396 16.79 18.62 12.62
CA LEU A 396 17.68 19.64 13.23
C LEU A 396 18.25 20.61 12.20
N VAL A 397 18.58 20.12 11.02
CA VAL A 397 19.02 20.95 9.90
C VAL A 397 17.96 20.86 8.81
N THR A 398 17.43 22.02 8.40
CA THR A 398 16.42 22.12 7.35
C THR A 398 16.79 23.22 6.35
N LEU A 399 16.34 23.06 5.10
CA LEU A 399 16.54 24.08 4.07
C LEU A 399 15.48 25.20 4.21
N GLY A 400 15.90 26.37 4.61
CA GLY A 400 15.01 27.54 4.76
C GLY A 400 14.04 27.40 5.94
N ILE A 401 12.87 28.02 5.84
CA ILE A 401 11.86 28.09 6.93
C ILE A 401 11.01 26.78 6.95
N ALA A 402 11.65 25.62 6.96
CA ALA A 402 10.90 24.33 6.94
C ALA A 402 10.49 23.83 8.34
N ASN A 403 11.07 24.38 9.40
CA ASN A 403 10.91 23.90 10.78
C ASN A 403 10.20 24.93 11.67
N ASN A 404 8.97 25.27 11.33
CA ASN A 404 8.14 26.05 12.25
C ASN A 404 7.20 25.08 12.98
N GLN A 405 7.46 24.77 14.26
CA GLN A 405 6.64 23.86 15.08
C GLN A 405 5.19 24.34 15.24
N GLU A 406 4.92 25.62 15.04
CA GLU A 406 3.60 26.24 15.09
C GLU A 406 2.95 26.43 13.70
N ALA A 407 3.55 25.88 12.66
CA ALA A 407 3.06 26.10 11.30
C ALA A 407 1.65 25.52 11.10
N SER A 408 0.78 26.28 10.47
CA SER A 408 -0.63 25.94 10.16
C SER A 408 -0.81 24.65 9.38
N TRP A 409 0.24 24.17 8.72
CA TRP A 409 0.26 22.95 7.92
C TRP A 409 0.72 21.71 8.68
N HIS A 410 1.11 21.82 9.97
CA HIS A 410 1.42 20.64 10.77
C HIS A 410 0.21 19.74 10.93
N MET A 411 0.49 18.46 11.08
CA MET A 411 -0.51 17.45 11.44
C MET A 411 -0.83 17.59 12.93
N ASN A 412 -2.08 17.44 13.26
CA ASN A 412 -2.50 17.30 14.66
C ASN A 412 -1.99 15.98 15.25
#